data_2bebdd7b53b98bcd5160e024fc56236d
#
_entry.id   2bebdd7b53b98bcd5160e024fc56236d
#
_cell.length_a   1.000
_cell.length_b   1.000
_cell.length_c   1.000
_cell.angle_alpha   90.00
_cell.angle_beta   90.00
_cell.angle_gamma   90.00
#
_symmetry.space_group_name_H-M   'P 1'
#
loop_
_entity.id
_entity.type
_entity.pdbx_description
1 polymer ?
#
loop_
_entity_poly.entity_id
_entity_poly.type
_entity_poly.pdbx_seq_one_letter_code
_entity_poly.pdbx_strand_id
1 'polypeptide(L)'
;MKLKTTLGLLAGRSSHFVLSRLGRGSTLPGKLALQFDKDILQNLAKNYEIVVVTGTNGKTLTTALTVGILKEVYGQVLTNPSGANMITGITTTFLTAKSSKTGKNIAVLEIDEASLSRICDYIHPSLFVITNIFRDQMDRYGEIYTTYNMILDAIRKVPTATVLLNGDSPLFYKPAIPNPVQYFGFDLEKGPAKLAHYNTEGILCPDCQGILKYELNTYANLGSYICENCGCKRPDLDYRLTELVELTNNRSRFVIDGQEYGIQIGGLYNIYNALAAVAIARFLGADSQLIKQGFDKSRAVFGRQETFHIGDKECTLVLIKNPVGATQAIEMIKLAPYPFSLSVLLNANYADGIDTSWIWDADFEQITNMDIPEINAGGVRHSEIARRLRVTGYPADKITETSNLEQVLKTIETQECKHAYILATYTAMLEFRELLASRQIVRKEMN
;
A
#
# COMPACT_ATOMS: atom_id res chain seq x y z
N MET A 1 -18.50 -28.18 18.75
CA MET A 1 -17.17 -27.85 18.26
C MET A 1 -16.31 -29.09 18.33
N LYS A 2 -15.53 -29.44 17.27
CA LYS A 2 -14.68 -30.66 17.28
C LYS A 2 -13.55 -30.48 18.31
N LEU A 3 -13.12 -31.55 19.01
CA LEU A 3 -12.06 -31.50 20.03
C LEU A 3 -10.77 -30.82 19.51
N LYS A 4 -10.39 -31.08 18.23
CA LYS A 4 -9.25 -30.43 17.56
C LYS A 4 -9.38 -28.92 17.51
N THR A 5 -10.56 -28.40 17.20
CA THR A 5 -10.84 -26.95 17.14
C THR A 5 -10.69 -26.32 18.52
N THR A 6 -11.18 -26.98 19.57
CA THR A 6 -11.05 -26.49 20.95
C THR A 6 -9.58 -26.42 21.37
N LEU A 7 -8.80 -27.47 21.10
CA LEU A 7 -7.35 -27.50 21.37
C LEU A 7 -6.61 -26.41 20.59
N GLY A 8 -6.92 -26.23 19.29
CA GLY A 8 -6.34 -25.18 18.47
C GLY A 8 -6.63 -23.77 19.00
N LEU A 9 -7.86 -23.52 19.41
CA LEU A 9 -8.26 -22.24 20.03
C LEU A 9 -7.51 -21.97 21.35
N LEU A 10 -7.40 -22.97 22.22
CA LEU A 10 -6.68 -22.84 23.49
C LEU A 10 -5.19 -22.58 23.24
N ALA A 11 -4.54 -23.40 22.41
CA ALA A 11 -3.13 -23.25 22.09
C ALA A 11 -2.82 -21.88 21.46
N GLY A 12 -3.63 -21.46 20.46
CA GLY A 12 -3.47 -20.17 19.79
C GLY A 12 -3.67 -18.98 20.74
N ARG A 13 -4.76 -18.99 21.54
CA ARG A 13 -5.06 -17.88 22.46
C ARG A 13 -4.06 -17.78 23.62
N SER A 14 -3.64 -18.92 24.18
CA SER A 14 -2.64 -18.93 25.25
C SER A 14 -1.29 -18.43 24.75
N SER A 15 -0.84 -18.87 23.56
CA SER A 15 0.38 -18.37 22.96
C SER A 15 0.31 -16.87 22.64
N HIS A 16 -0.83 -16.38 22.15
CA HIS A 16 -1.02 -14.95 21.91
C HIS A 16 -0.94 -14.15 23.22
N PHE A 17 -1.57 -14.62 24.30
CA PHE A 17 -1.53 -13.96 25.61
C PHE A 17 -0.09 -13.80 26.14
N VAL A 18 0.76 -14.80 25.95
CA VAL A 18 2.16 -14.75 26.39
C VAL A 18 2.97 -13.83 25.47
N LEU A 19 2.86 -14.01 24.16
CA LEU A 19 3.69 -13.30 23.17
C LEU A 19 3.32 -11.83 23.02
N SER A 20 2.07 -11.45 23.18
CA SER A 20 1.62 -10.05 23.12
C SER A 20 2.28 -9.18 24.21
N ARG A 21 2.57 -9.75 25.39
CA ARG A 21 3.32 -9.06 26.46
C ARG A 21 4.78 -8.80 26.12
N LEU A 22 5.32 -9.53 25.12
CA LEU A 22 6.68 -9.38 24.62
C LEU A 22 6.76 -8.53 23.34
N GLY A 23 5.65 -7.87 22.95
CA GLY A 23 5.55 -7.14 21.69
C GLY A 23 5.64 -8.02 20.44
N ARG A 24 5.37 -9.32 20.59
CA ARG A 24 5.41 -10.35 19.53
C ARG A 24 4.07 -11.05 19.46
N GLY A 25 3.80 -11.84 18.40
CA GLY A 25 2.61 -12.70 18.35
C GLY A 25 1.62 -12.40 17.23
N SER A 26 2.05 -11.74 16.16
CA SER A 26 1.21 -11.51 14.99
C SER A 26 0.95 -12.78 14.15
N THR A 27 1.84 -13.76 14.13
CA THR A 27 1.76 -14.94 13.26
C THR A 27 1.87 -16.30 13.98
N LEU A 28 2.67 -16.40 15.05
CA LEU A 28 2.92 -17.66 15.74
C LEU A 28 1.66 -18.27 16.37
N PRO A 29 0.73 -17.50 16.99
CA PRO A 29 -0.51 -18.06 17.51
C PRO A 29 -1.36 -18.76 16.45
N GLY A 30 -1.49 -18.15 15.28
CA GLY A 30 -2.21 -18.74 14.15
C GLY A 30 -1.51 -19.99 13.59
N LYS A 31 -0.18 -19.98 13.56
CA LYS A 31 0.61 -21.16 13.16
C LYS A 31 0.34 -22.35 14.08
N LEU A 32 0.36 -22.13 15.40
CA LEU A 32 0.06 -23.17 16.38
C LEU A 32 -1.38 -23.66 16.24
N ALA A 33 -2.35 -22.77 16.12
CA ALA A 33 -3.76 -23.15 15.97
C ALA A 33 -3.99 -24.03 14.73
N LEU A 34 -3.39 -23.69 13.58
CA LEU A 34 -3.46 -24.43 12.32
C LEU A 34 -2.80 -25.82 12.40
N GLN A 35 -1.84 -26.02 13.31
CA GLN A 35 -1.24 -27.35 13.54
C GLN A 35 -2.24 -28.33 14.19
N PHE A 36 -3.11 -27.82 15.07
CA PHE A 36 -4.14 -28.64 15.72
C PHE A 36 -5.38 -28.84 14.83
N ASP A 37 -5.80 -27.79 14.13
CA ASP A 37 -6.99 -27.82 13.27
C ASP A 37 -6.74 -26.96 12.02
N LYS A 38 -6.59 -27.61 10.87
CA LYS A 38 -6.34 -26.95 9.58
C LYS A 38 -7.53 -26.09 9.13
N ASP A 39 -8.76 -26.45 9.56
CA ASP A 39 -10.00 -25.79 9.18
C ASP A 39 -10.42 -24.70 10.20
N ILE A 40 -9.57 -24.39 11.19
CA ILE A 40 -9.90 -23.46 12.26
C ILE A 40 -10.26 -22.07 11.74
N LEU A 41 -9.54 -21.60 10.69
CA LEU A 41 -9.80 -20.31 10.06
C LEU A 41 -11.20 -20.23 9.48
N GLN A 42 -11.67 -21.27 8.79
CA GLN A 42 -13.02 -21.34 8.23
C GLN A 42 -14.10 -21.21 9.33
N ASN A 43 -13.89 -21.89 10.45
CA ASN A 43 -14.83 -21.84 11.57
C ASN A 43 -14.89 -20.45 12.24
N LEU A 44 -13.74 -19.76 12.32
CA LEU A 44 -13.65 -18.43 12.93
C LEU A 44 -14.21 -17.34 12.03
N ALA A 45 -14.02 -17.46 10.73
CA ALA A 45 -14.38 -16.46 9.73
C ALA A 45 -15.85 -16.46 9.32
N LYS A 46 -16.57 -17.57 9.50
CA LYS A 46 -17.92 -17.81 8.95
C LYS A 46 -18.99 -16.77 9.30
N ASN A 47 -18.83 -16.05 10.41
CA ASN A 47 -19.79 -15.05 10.88
C ASN A 47 -19.39 -13.62 10.54
N TYR A 48 -18.38 -13.45 9.70
CA TYR A 48 -17.90 -12.14 9.25
C TYR A 48 -18.28 -11.88 7.80
N GLU A 49 -18.70 -10.67 7.51
CA GLU A 49 -18.62 -10.15 6.16
C GLU A 49 -17.20 -9.68 5.91
N ILE A 50 -16.56 -10.26 4.91
CA ILE A 50 -15.13 -10.12 4.69
C ILE A 50 -14.87 -9.33 3.41
N VAL A 51 -14.07 -8.27 3.55
CA VAL A 51 -13.46 -7.55 2.45
C VAL A 51 -11.99 -7.92 2.40
N VAL A 52 -11.49 -8.25 1.23
CA VAL A 52 -10.07 -8.52 0.98
C VAL A 52 -9.48 -7.41 0.14
N VAL A 53 -8.39 -6.81 0.62
CA VAL A 53 -7.60 -5.83 -0.11
C VAL A 53 -6.27 -6.46 -0.50
N THR A 54 -5.96 -6.49 -1.79
CA THR A 54 -4.72 -7.03 -2.35
C THR A 54 -4.18 -6.14 -3.48
N GLY A 55 -3.01 -6.46 -4.02
CA GLY A 55 -2.33 -5.70 -5.08
C GLY A 55 -0.94 -5.23 -4.65
N THR A 56 -0.11 -4.76 -5.56
CA THR A 56 1.30 -4.46 -5.32
C THR A 56 1.50 -3.31 -4.33
N ASN A 57 0.91 -2.15 -4.61
CA ASN A 57 1.04 -0.94 -3.79
C ASN A 57 -0.32 -0.52 -3.20
N GLY A 58 -0.29 0.16 -2.05
CA GLY A 58 -1.48 0.78 -1.47
C GLY A 58 -2.32 -0.09 -0.54
N LYS A 59 -2.10 -1.42 -0.47
CA LYS A 59 -2.88 -2.35 0.39
C LYS A 59 -3.08 -1.83 1.81
N THR A 60 -1.99 -1.54 2.50
CA THR A 60 -2.00 -1.12 3.91
C THR A 60 -2.76 0.18 4.13
N LEU A 61 -2.51 1.19 3.28
CA LEU A 61 -3.19 2.48 3.43
C LEU A 61 -4.68 2.36 3.08
N THR A 62 -5.03 1.69 1.99
CA THR A 62 -6.43 1.43 1.63
C THR A 62 -7.16 0.70 2.74
N THR A 63 -6.56 -0.35 3.31
CA THR A 63 -7.13 -1.08 4.45
C THR A 63 -7.31 -0.17 5.66
N ALA A 64 -6.31 0.62 6.02
CA ALA A 64 -6.39 1.51 7.18
C ALA A 64 -7.45 2.61 7.02
N LEU A 65 -7.52 3.26 5.86
CA LEU A 65 -8.54 4.25 5.55
C LEU A 65 -9.95 3.63 5.59
N THR A 66 -10.11 2.46 4.97
CA THR A 66 -11.37 1.72 4.99
C THR A 66 -11.80 1.37 6.43
N VAL A 67 -10.88 0.86 7.24
CA VAL A 67 -11.15 0.54 8.66
C VAL A 67 -11.52 1.79 9.44
N GLY A 68 -10.85 2.92 9.19
CA GLY A 68 -11.18 4.21 9.80
C GLY A 68 -12.62 4.62 9.52
N ILE A 69 -13.04 4.56 8.26
CA ILE A 69 -14.41 4.87 7.83
C ILE A 69 -15.41 3.89 8.44
N LEU A 70 -15.17 2.57 8.30
CA LEU A 70 -16.13 1.56 8.75
C LEU A 70 -16.29 1.48 10.26
N LYS A 71 -15.33 1.97 11.05
CA LYS A 71 -15.49 2.13 12.51
C LYS A 71 -16.57 3.16 12.86
N GLU A 72 -16.78 4.19 12.04
CA GLU A 72 -17.87 5.15 12.24
C GLU A 72 -19.24 4.51 11.96
N VAL A 73 -19.29 3.49 11.09
CA VAL A 73 -20.52 2.79 10.72
C VAL A 73 -20.84 1.65 11.68
N TYR A 74 -19.85 0.80 11.98
CA TYR A 74 -20.03 -0.48 12.67
C TYR A 74 -19.42 -0.52 14.08
N GLY A 75 -18.72 0.52 14.51
CA GLY A 75 -18.01 0.59 15.79
C GLY A 75 -16.75 -0.27 15.85
N GLN A 76 -16.86 -1.57 15.57
CA GLN A 76 -15.71 -2.49 15.54
C GLN A 76 -15.54 -3.10 14.15
N VAL A 77 -14.31 -3.06 13.66
CA VAL A 77 -13.91 -3.67 12.39
C VAL A 77 -12.67 -4.52 12.66
N LEU A 78 -12.74 -5.78 12.27
CA LEU A 78 -11.58 -6.68 12.36
C LEU A 78 -10.62 -6.39 11.22
N THR A 79 -9.34 -6.26 11.54
CA THR A 79 -8.27 -6.12 10.54
C THR A 79 -6.99 -6.78 11.04
N ASN A 80 -6.17 -7.27 10.14
CA ASN A 80 -4.86 -7.81 10.49
C ASN A 80 -3.82 -6.69 10.63
N PRO A 81 -2.84 -6.83 11.56
CA PRO A 81 -1.72 -5.91 11.64
C PRO A 81 -0.92 -5.87 10.34
N SER A 82 -0.31 -4.72 10.05
CA SER A 82 0.60 -4.57 8.90
C SER A 82 1.67 -5.67 8.89
N GLY A 83 1.91 -6.27 7.73
CA GLY A 83 2.84 -7.40 7.57
C GLY A 83 2.32 -8.77 8.00
N ALA A 84 1.14 -8.87 8.66
CA ALA A 84 0.52 -10.15 9.03
C ALA A 84 -0.48 -10.64 7.96
N ASN A 85 -0.12 -10.56 6.69
CA ASN A 85 -0.96 -10.73 5.50
C ASN A 85 -0.91 -12.15 4.89
N MET A 86 -0.31 -13.11 5.59
CA MET A 86 -0.27 -14.53 5.24
C MET A 86 -1.27 -15.32 6.11
N ILE A 87 -1.57 -16.58 5.74
CA ILE A 87 -2.58 -17.42 6.40
C ILE A 87 -2.40 -17.51 7.93
N THR A 88 -1.17 -17.56 8.45
CA THR A 88 -0.89 -17.62 9.87
C THR A 88 -1.24 -16.33 10.60
N GLY A 89 -0.97 -15.18 9.97
CA GLY A 89 -1.33 -13.86 10.47
C GLY A 89 -2.86 -13.66 10.46
N ILE A 90 -3.52 -13.97 9.35
CA ILE A 90 -4.97 -13.92 9.21
C ILE A 90 -5.65 -14.82 10.26
N THR A 91 -5.14 -16.05 10.47
CA THR A 91 -5.66 -16.94 11.50
C THR A 91 -5.49 -16.34 12.91
N THR A 92 -4.33 -15.73 13.22
CA THR A 92 -4.12 -15.02 14.49
C THR A 92 -5.16 -13.91 14.69
N THR A 93 -5.40 -13.12 13.64
CA THR A 93 -6.37 -12.03 13.65
C THR A 93 -7.77 -12.51 14.07
N PHE A 94 -8.26 -13.58 13.43
CA PHE A 94 -9.55 -14.15 13.80
C PHE A 94 -9.57 -14.84 15.18
N LEU A 95 -8.46 -15.44 15.61
CA LEU A 95 -8.33 -16.05 16.96
C LEU A 95 -8.48 -15.03 18.09
N THR A 96 -7.99 -13.82 17.86
CA THR A 96 -7.96 -12.73 18.85
C THR A 96 -9.14 -11.79 18.71
N ALA A 97 -9.99 -12.00 17.71
CA ALA A 97 -11.14 -11.17 17.42
C ALA A 97 -12.14 -11.18 18.59
N LYS A 98 -12.63 -9.98 18.92
CA LYS A 98 -13.79 -9.79 19.78
C LYS A 98 -15.02 -9.68 18.89
N SER A 99 -15.85 -10.71 18.83
CA SER A 99 -17.09 -10.63 18.05
C SER A 99 -18.10 -9.71 18.75
N SER A 100 -18.76 -8.85 17.96
CA SER A 100 -19.93 -8.13 18.46
C SER A 100 -21.05 -9.14 18.77
N LYS A 101 -21.69 -8.97 19.91
CA LYS A 101 -22.89 -9.76 20.28
C LYS A 101 -24.17 -9.23 19.62
N THR A 102 -24.12 -7.98 19.16
CA THR A 102 -25.24 -7.25 18.57
C THR A 102 -24.72 -6.46 17.37
N GLY A 103 -24.98 -6.95 16.16
CA GLY A 103 -24.60 -6.25 14.94
C GLY A 103 -23.82 -7.13 13.95
N LYS A 104 -23.50 -6.53 12.81
CA LYS A 104 -22.77 -7.17 11.72
C LYS A 104 -21.28 -7.19 12.05
N ASN A 105 -20.65 -8.35 11.94
CA ASN A 105 -19.20 -8.46 12.10
C ASN A 105 -18.55 -8.21 10.74
N ILE A 106 -17.75 -7.16 10.64
CA ILE A 106 -17.01 -6.80 9.42
C ILE A 106 -15.53 -7.10 9.63
N ALA A 107 -14.91 -7.71 8.61
CA ALA A 107 -13.47 -7.88 8.54
C ALA A 107 -12.92 -7.25 7.25
N VAL A 108 -11.94 -6.37 7.37
CA VAL A 108 -11.18 -5.81 6.24
C VAL A 108 -9.76 -6.34 6.35
N LEU A 109 -9.37 -7.19 5.43
CA LEU A 109 -8.13 -7.95 5.48
C LEU A 109 -7.19 -7.52 4.36
N GLU A 110 -5.98 -7.11 4.73
CA GLU A 110 -4.87 -6.99 3.80
C GLU A 110 -4.30 -8.39 3.57
N ILE A 111 -4.29 -8.87 2.32
CA ILE A 111 -3.78 -10.19 1.97
C ILE A 111 -2.72 -10.07 0.86
N ASP A 112 -1.61 -10.76 1.07
CA ASP A 112 -0.53 -10.90 0.12
C ASP A 112 -0.98 -11.73 -1.10
N GLU A 113 -0.60 -11.33 -2.30
CA GLU A 113 -1.06 -11.89 -3.57
C GLU A 113 -0.78 -13.40 -3.68
N ALA A 114 0.39 -13.85 -3.23
CA ALA A 114 0.77 -15.26 -3.26
C ALA A 114 0.01 -16.11 -2.22
N SER A 115 -0.46 -15.48 -1.15
CA SER A 115 -1.21 -16.15 -0.07
C SER A 115 -2.72 -16.21 -0.34
N LEU A 116 -3.22 -15.36 -1.23
CA LEU A 116 -4.65 -15.13 -1.45
C LEU A 116 -5.38 -16.42 -1.84
N SER A 117 -4.88 -17.15 -2.83
CA SER A 117 -5.52 -18.37 -3.32
C SER A 117 -5.69 -19.42 -2.22
N ARG A 118 -4.66 -19.59 -1.36
CA ARG A 118 -4.70 -20.52 -0.23
C ARG A 118 -5.66 -20.07 0.88
N ILE A 119 -5.76 -18.77 1.11
CA ILE A 119 -6.65 -18.21 2.14
C ILE A 119 -8.11 -18.36 1.70
N CYS A 120 -8.41 -18.20 0.40
CA CYS A 120 -9.74 -18.40 -0.17
C CYS A 120 -10.26 -19.85 -0.07
N ASP A 121 -9.42 -20.84 0.23
CA ASP A 121 -9.88 -22.19 0.57
C ASP A 121 -10.62 -22.24 1.92
N TYR A 122 -10.44 -21.22 2.78
CA TYR A 122 -10.97 -21.18 4.15
C TYR A 122 -11.93 -20.02 4.41
N ILE A 123 -11.82 -18.92 3.66
CA ILE A 123 -12.68 -17.75 3.82
C ILE A 123 -13.42 -17.43 2.53
N HIS A 124 -14.62 -16.86 2.65
CA HIS A 124 -15.43 -16.44 1.49
C HIS A 124 -15.71 -14.94 1.58
N PRO A 125 -14.85 -14.10 0.97
CA PRO A 125 -15.08 -12.67 0.92
C PRO A 125 -16.37 -12.31 0.19
N SER A 126 -17.02 -11.23 0.61
CA SER A 126 -18.10 -10.59 -0.16
C SER A 126 -17.55 -9.62 -1.21
N LEU A 127 -16.33 -9.09 -0.95
CA LEU A 127 -15.67 -8.14 -1.82
C LEU A 127 -14.17 -8.42 -1.90
N PHE A 128 -13.65 -8.51 -3.13
CA PHE A 128 -12.22 -8.40 -3.42
C PHE A 128 -11.92 -7.01 -3.95
N VAL A 129 -10.84 -6.40 -3.49
CA VAL A 129 -10.36 -5.09 -3.94
C VAL A 129 -8.93 -5.22 -4.41
N ILE A 130 -8.68 -4.91 -5.66
CA ILE A 130 -7.35 -4.95 -6.25
C ILE A 130 -6.91 -3.52 -6.55
N THR A 131 -5.92 -3.03 -5.78
CA THR A 131 -5.47 -1.64 -5.88
C THR A 131 -4.73 -1.36 -7.18
N ASN A 132 -3.75 -2.18 -7.49
CA ASN A 132 -2.92 -2.15 -8.69
C ASN A 132 -2.04 -3.40 -8.75
N ILE A 133 -1.44 -3.66 -9.91
CA ILE A 133 -0.38 -4.66 -10.07
C ILE A 133 0.74 -4.00 -10.87
N PHE A 134 1.91 -3.88 -10.25
CA PHE A 134 3.15 -3.38 -10.83
C PHE A 134 4.26 -4.41 -10.60
N ARG A 135 5.38 -4.23 -11.26
CA ARG A 135 6.58 -5.00 -10.99
C ARG A 135 7.04 -4.78 -9.54
N ASP A 136 7.20 -5.87 -8.79
CA ASP A 136 7.61 -5.86 -7.39
C ASP A 136 8.33 -7.17 -7.09
N GLN A 137 9.51 -7.12 -6.47
CA GLN A 137 10.27 -8.28 -6.00
C GLN A 137 10.19 -9.48 -6.98
N MET A 138 10.73 -9.33 -8.21
CA MET A 138 10.64 -10.35 -9.27
C MET A 138 11.20 -11.71 -8.86
N ASP A 139 12.17 -11.72 -7.95
CA ASP A 139 12.72 -12.91 -7.32
C ASP A 139 11.68 -13.69 -6.49
N ARG A 140 10.61 -13.05 -6.06
CA ARG A 140 9.57 -13.62 -5.19
C ARG A 140 8.23 -13.88 -5.90
N TYR A 141 7.80 -12.97 -6.75
CA TYR A 141 6.46 -13.01 -7.39
C TYR A 141 6.50 -13.27 -8.89
N GLY A 142 7.68 -13.19 -9.52
CA GLY A 142 7.81 -13.28 -10.96
C GLY A 142 7.26 -12.04 -11.68
N GLU A 143 6.86 -12.21 -12.91
CA GLU A 143 6.34 -11.12 -13.74
C GLU A 143 4.90 -10.72 -13.36
N ILE A 144 4.49 -9.52 -13.80
CA ILE A 144 3.17 -8.91 -13.56
C ILE A 144 2.02 -9.87 -13.85
N TYR A 145 2.09 -10.58 -14.99
CA TYR A 145 1.04 -11.53 -15.39
C TYR A 145 0.95 -12.76 -14.49
N THR A 146 2.04 -13.18 -13.88
CA THR A 146 2.04 -14.27 -12.89
C THR A 146 1.24 -13.86 -11.65
N THR A 147 1.53 -12.67 -11.12
CA THR A 147 0.79 -12.11 -9.97
C THR A 147 -0.69 -11.90 -10.31
N TYR A 148 -0.98 -11.35 -11.49
CA TYR A 148 -2.34 -11.17 -11.98
C TYR A 148 -3.12 -12.50 -12.01
N ASN A 149 -2.56 -13.53 -12.62
CA ASN A 149 -3.20 -14.84 -12.71
C ASN A 149 -3.40 -15.49 -11.32
N MET A 150 -2.43 -15.39 -10.40
CA MET A 150 -2.60 -15.86 -9.02
C MET A 150 -3.80 -15.21 -8.32
N ILE A 151 -3.99 -13.90 -8.52
CA ILE A 151 -5.14 -13.17 -7.97
C ILE A 151 -6.45 -13.65 -8.62
N LEU A 152 -6.50 -13.78 -9.95
CA LEU A 152 -7.70 -14.24 -10.64
C LEU A 152 -8.08 -15.68 -10.23
N ASP A 153 -7.10 -16.57 -10.04
CA ASP A 153 -7.34 -17.93 -9.58
C ASP A 153 -7.94 -17.97 -8.17
N ALA A 154 -7.52 -17.06 -7.29
CA ALA A 154 -8.12 -16.92 -5.97
C ALA A 154 -9.57 -16.40 -6.05
N ILE A 155 -9.83 -15.40 -6.88
CA ILE A 155 -11.17 -14.81 -7.10
C ILE A 155 -12.15 -15.86 -7.64
N ARG A 156 -11.73 -16.67 -8.60
CA ARG A 156 -12.55 -17.74 -9.20
C ARG A 156 -13.03 -18.78 -8.17
N LYS A 157 -12.34 -18.94 -7.03
CA LYS A 157 -12.78 -19.82 -5.94
C LYS A 157 -14.03 -19.30 -5.21
N VAL A 158 -14.33 -17.99 -5.32
CA VAL A 158 -15.47 -17.35 -4.66
C VAL A 158 -16.28 -16.57 -5.71
N PRO A 159 -16.98 -17.25 -6.62
CA PRO A 159 -17.63 -16.62 -7.80
C PRO A 159 -18.78 -15.69 -7.45
N THR A 160 -19.30 -15.76 -6.22
CA THR A 160 -20.38 -14.87 -5.73
C THR A 160 -19.87 -13.53 -5.19
N ALA A 161 -18.56 -13.41 -4.94
CA ALA A 161 -17.98 -12.17 -4.47
C ALA A 161 -17.97 -11.10 -5.57
N THR A 162 -18.23 -9.85 -5.20
CA THR A 162 -17.95 -8.72 -6.09
C THR A 162 -16.44 -8.45 -6.15
N VAL A 163 -15.95 -8.01 -7.30
CA VAL A 163 -14.55 -7.64 -7.49
C VAL A 163 -14.47 -6.16 -7.86
N LEU A 164 -13.82 -5.38 -7.02
CA LEU A 164 -13.57 -3.95 -7.22
C LEU A 164 -12.15 -3.76 -7.76
N LEU A 165 -12.05 -3.29 -8.98
CA LEU A 165 -10.80 -3.14 -9.74
C LEU A 165 -10.49 -1.67 -10.01
N ASN A 166 -9.20 -1.34 -10.06
CA ASN A 166 -8.75 -0.07 -10.59
C ASN A 166 -8.93 -0.03 -12.11
N GLY A 167 -9.98 0.63 -12.59
CA GLY A 167 -10.32 0.72 -14.01
C GLY A 167 -9.27 1.46 -14.85
N ASP A 168 -8.42 2.26 -14.22
CA ASP A 168 -7.34 2.99 -14.88
C ASP A 168 -6.15 2.08 -15.26
N SER A 169 -6.10 0.83 -14.76
CA SER A 169 -5.10 -0.15 -15.14
C SER A 169 -5.55 -0.97 -16.35
N PRO A 170 -4.83 -0.95 -17.47
CA PRO A 170 -5.15 -1.77 -18.64
C PRO A 170 -5.18 -3.27 -18.36
N LEU A 171 -4.42 -3.71 -17.34
CA LEU A 171 -4.35 -5.12 -16.94
C LEU A 171 -5.72 -5.66 -16.48
N PHE A 172 -6.58 -4.78 -15.96
CA PHE A 172 -7.93 -5.17 -15.49
C PHE A 172 -9.03 -4.99 -16.53
N TYR A 173 -8.69 -4.76 -17.78
CA TYR A 173 -9.65 -4.73 -18.86
C TYR A 173 -10.25 -6.14 -19.09
N LYS A 174 -11.57 -6.26 -18.95
CA LYS A 174 -12.32 -7.52 -19.15
C LYS A 174 -11.66 -8.75 -18.49
N PRO A 175 -11.46 -8.77 -17.18
CA PRO A 175 -10.82 -9.89 -16.51
C PRO A 175 -11.61 -11.18 -16.74
N ALA A 176 -10.91 -12.30 -17.00
CA ALA A 176 -11.53 -13.60 -17.26
C ALA A 176 -12.01 -14.27 -15.95
N ILE A 177 -13.01 -13.68 -15.29
CA ILE A 177 -13.63 -14.15 -14.03
C ILE A 177 -15.17 -14.17 -14.18
N PRO A 178 -15.87 -15.08 -13.47
CA PRO A 178 -17.34 -15.14 -13.48
C PRO A 178 -18.00 -14.11 -12.53
N ASN A 179 -17.22 -13.44 -11.72
CA ASN A 179 -17.65 -12.55 -10.65
C ASN A 179 -18.28 -11.25 -11.19
N PRO A 180 -19.21 -10.63 -10.45
CA PRO A 180 -19.58 -9.23 -10.69
C PRO A 180 -18.36 -8.32 -10.52
N VAL A 181 -18.13 -7.42 -11.48
CA VAL A 181 -17.00 -6.49 -11.47
C VAL A 181 -17.51 -5.06 -11.37
N GLN A 182 -16.87 -4.27 -10.51
CA GLN A 182 -17.01 -2.82 -10.39
C GLN A 182 -15.65 -2.15 -10.56
N TYR A 183 -15.65 -0.92 -11.07
CA TYR A 183 -14.43 -0.18 -11.35
C TYR A 183 -14.39 1.16 -10.62
N PHE A 184 -13.22 1.47 -10.07
CA PHE A 184 -12.89 2.81 -9.58
C PHE A 184 -11.75 3.40 -10.41
N GLY A 185 -11.70 4.72 -10.51
CA GLY A 185 -10.63 5.41 -11.25
C GLY A 185 -10.82 6.92 -11.29
N PHE A 186 -9.89 7.59 -11.97
CA PHE A 186 -9.91 9.04 -12.15
C PHE A 186 -10.67 9.41 -13.42
N ASP A 187 -11.63 10.32 -13.27
CA ASP A 187 -12.43 10.87 -14.35
C ASP A 187 -12.26 12.40 -14.41
N LEU A 188 -11.00 12.80 -14.48
CA LEU A 188 -10.59 14.19 -14.63
C LEU A 188 -10.63 14.61 -16.09
N GLU A 189 -10.39 15.91 -16.35
CA GLU A 189 -10.33 16.48 -17.69
C GLU A 189 -9.34 15.69 -18.57
N LYS A 190 -9.79 15.33 -19.75
CA LYS A 190 -9.03 14.53 -20.72
C LYS A 190 -8.43 15.44 -21.78
N GLY A 191 -7.21 15.15 -22.14
CA GLY A 191 -6.49 15.78 -23.26
C GLY A 191 -6.45 14.89 -24.50
N PRO A 192 -5.72 15.35 -25.54
CA PRO A 192 -5.46 14.51 -26.70
C PRO A 192 -4.66 13.26 -26.29
N ALA A 193 -5.01 12.12 -26.88
CA ALA A 193 -4.40 10.84 -26.58
C ALA A 193 -2.90 10.83 -26.92
N LYS A 194 -2.04 10.52 -25.94
CA LYS A 194 -0.59 10.47 -26.03
C LYS A 194 -0.06 9.11 -25.56
N LEU A 195 1.17 8.77 -25.93
CA LEU A 195 1.85 7.62 -25.37
C LEU A 195 2.03 7.82 -23.86
N ALA A 196 2.01 6.70 -23.11
CA ALA A 196 2.33 6.73 -21.70
C ALA A 196 3.75 7.29 -21.47
N HIS A 197 3.98 7.83 -20.28
CA HIS A 197 5.29 8.30 -19.88
C HIS A 197 6.34 7.18 -19.97
N TYR A 198 7.59 7.56 -20.21
CA TYR A 198 8.75 6.67 -20.26
C TYR A 198 8.80 5.75 -19.00
N ASN A 199 9.25 4.50 -19.19
CA ASN A 199 9.37 3.45 -18.16
C ASN A 199 8.05 2.93 -17.55
N THR A 200 6.95 2.97 -18.28
CA THR A 200 5.70 2.34 -17.83
C THR A 200 5.58 0.92 -18.33
N GLU A 201 5.31 0.02 -17.42
CA GLU A 201 4.99 -1.38 -17.72
C GLU A 201 3.50 -1.52 -18.10
N GLY A 202 3.17 -2.57 -18.90
CA GLY A 202 1.76 -2.85 -19.23
C GLY A 202 1.14 -1.81 -20.16
N ILE A 203 1.93 -1.26 -21.08
CA ILE A 203 1.48 -0.30 -22.10
C ILE A 203 0.92 -0.98 -23.35
N LEU A 204 0.92 -2.30 -23.41
CA LEU A 204 0.38 -3.06 -24.52
C LEU A 204 -1.11 -3.32 -24.32
N CYS A 205 -1.86 -3.20 -25.39
CA CYS A 205 -3.29 -3.52 -25.42
C CYS A 205 -3.52 -4.99 -25.07
N PRO A 206 -4.36 -5.32 -24.08
CA PRO A 206 -4.65 -6.71 -23.73
C PRO A 206 -5.32 -7.51 -24.84
N ASP A 207 -6.03 -6.85 -25.78
CA ASP A 207 -6.74 -7.52 -26.89
C ASP A 207 -5.84 -7.75 -28.11
N CYS A 208 -5.08 -6.72 -28.55
CA CYS A 208 -4.36 -6.79 -29.82
C CYS A 208 -2.84 -6.56 -29.72
N GLN A 209 -2.30 -6.37 -28.54
CA GLN A 209 -0.89 -6.10 -28.27
C GLN A 209 -0.34 -4.79 -28.91
N GLY A 210 -1.22 -3.95 -29.44
CA GLY A 210 -0.85 -2.61 -29.90
C GLY A 210 -0.49 -1.68 -28.73
N ILE A 211 0.30 -0.64 -28.98
CA ILE A 211 0.66 0.32 -27.93
C ILE A 211 -0.58 1.14 -27.54
N LEU A 212 -0.86 1.22 -26.26
CA LEU A 212 -1.93 2.06 -25.71
C LEU A 212 -1.54 3.54 -25.72
N LYS A 213 -2.53 4.39 -25.96
CA LYS A 213 -2.44 5.83 -25.72
C LYS A 213 -3.34 6.23 -24.56
N TYR A 214 -3.06 7.36 -23.95
CA TYR A 214 -3.77 7.86 -22.78
C TYR A 214 -4.32 9.27 -23.05
N GLU A 215 -5.61 9.46 -22.87
CA GLU A 215 -6.27 10.76 -22.81
C GLU A 215 -6.00 11.46 -21.46
N LEU A 216 -5.80 10.67 -20.42
CA LEU A 216 -5.36 11.06 -19.10
C LEU A 216 -4.39 10.00 -18.59
N ASN A 217 -3.14 10.32 -18.38
CA ASN A 217 -2.17 9.45 -17.69
C ASN A 217 -1.87 10.05 -16.32
N THR A 218 -2.21 9.33 -15.26
CA THR A 218 -2.06 9.81 -13.88
C THR A 218 -0.66 9.53 -13.35
N TYR A 219 -0.27 8.26 -13.31
CA TYR A 219 1.10 7.82 -13.05
C TYR A 219 1.30 6.38 -13.55
N ALA A 220 2.53 6.00 -13.81
CA ALA A 220 2.87 4.72 -14.43
C ALA A 220 1.94 4.44 -15.63
N ASN A 221 1.32 3.27 -15.69
CA ASN A 221 0.36 2.90 -16.73
C ASN A 221 -1.10 3.10 -16.33
N LEU A 222 -1.38 3.93 -15.33
CA LEU A 222 -2.76 4.20 -14.87
C LEU A 222 -3.34 5.43 -15.56
N GLY A 223 -4.61 5.33 -15.96
CA GLY A 223 -5.35 6.45 -16.53
C GLY A 223 -6.44 6.07 -17.52
N SER A 224 -6.95 7.07 -18.26
CA SER A 224 -7.91 6.86 -19.33
C SER A 224 -7.19 6.43 -20.61
N TYR A 225 -7.03 5.14 -20.78
CA TYR A 225 -6.34 4.55 -21.95
C TYR A 225 -7.28 4.22 -23.10
N ILE A 226 -6.71 4.20 -24.30
CA ILE A 226 -7.38 3.79 -25.54
C ILE A 226 -6.37 3.08 -26.46
N CYS A 227 -6.83 2.07 -27.17
CA CYS A 227 -6.09 1.43 -28.26
C CYS A 227 -6.69 1.86 -29.62
N GLU A 228 -5.93 2.60 -30.42
CA GLU A 228 -6.37 3.04 -31.74
C GLU A 228 -6.50 1.87 -32.74
N ASN A 229 -5.83 0.73 -32.50
CA ASN A 229 -5.85 -0.42 -33.41
C ASN A 229 -7.13 -1.24 -33.32
N CYS A 230 -7.66 -1.47 -32.11
CA CYS A 230 -8.82 -2.35 -31.89
C CYS A 230 -9.99 -1.70 -31.17
N GLY A 231 -9.83 -0.45 -30.72
CA GLY A 231 -10.88 0.28 -29.99
C GLY A 231 -11.01 -0.14 -28.51
N CYS A 232 -10.10 -0.97 -27.98
CA CYS A 232 -10.04 -1.25 -26.55
C CYS A 232 -9.85 0.06 -25.79
N LYS A 233 -10.64 0.29 -24.75
CA LYS A 233 -10.57 1.50 -23.92
C LYS A 233 -10.88 1.18 -22.48
N ARG A 234 -10.50 2.09 -21.59
CA ARG A 234 -10.84 2.03 -20.16
C ARG A 234 -12.33 1.71 -19.97
N PRO A 235 -12.68 0.76 -19.08
CA PRO A 235 -14.08 0.49 -18.73
C PRO A 235 -14.74 1.71 -18.07
N ASP A 236 -16.08 1.73 -18.10
CA ASP A 236 -16.84 2.72 -17.36
C ASP A 236 -16.62 2.53 -15.87
N LEU A 237 -16.54 3.65 -15.14
CA LEU A 237 -16.26 3.65 -13.72
C LEU A 237 -17.53 3.71 -12.89
N ASP A 238 -17.65 2.86 -11.86
CA ASP A 238 -18.72 2.90 -10.87
C ASP A 238 -18.43 3.95 -9.77
N TYR A 239 -17.13 4.17 -9.47
CA TYR A 239 -16.68 5.16 -8.49
C TYR A 239 -15.65 6.06 -9.14
N ARG A 240 -15.96 7.36 -9.27
CA ARG A 240 -15.21 8.31 -10.06
C ARG A 240 -14.64 9.43 -9.22
N LEU A 241 -13.32 9.64 -9.32
CA LEU A 241 -12.71 10.87 -8.87
C LEU A 241 -12.83 11.91 -9.99
N THR A 242 -13.60 12.96 -9.73
CA THR A 242 -13.99 13.95 -10.75
C THR A 242 -13.25 15.28 -10.65
N GLU A 243 -12.59 15.55 -9.50
CA GLU A 243 -11.85 16.80 -9.30
C GLU A 243 -10.72 16.62 -8.29
N LEU A 244 -9.56 17.22 -8.55
CA LEU A 244 -8.47 17.42 -7.60
C LEU A 244 -8.53 18.86 -7.10
N VAL A 245 -9.03 19.06 -5.89
CA VAL A 245 -9.18 20.40 -5.28
C VAL A 245 -7.84 20.90 -4.73
N GLU A 246 -7.08 20.01 -4.09
CA GLU A 246 -5.78 20.33 -3.50
C GLU A 246 -4.90 19.09 -3.52
N LEU A 247 -3.65 19.25 -3.95
CA LEU A 247 -2.63 18.21 -3.92
C LEU A 247 -1.31 18.80 -3.45
N THR A 248 -0.88 18.43 -2.25
CA THR A 248 0.40 18.86 -1.66
C THR A 248 1.23 17.63 -1.25
N ASN A 249 2.41 17.87 -0.70
CA ASN A 249 3.29 16.83 -0.17
C ASN A 249 2.73 16.12 1.09
N ASN A 250 1.78 16.72 1.81
CA ASN A 250 1.27 16.19 3.08
C ASN A 250 -0.27 16.19 3.20
N ARG A 251 -0.98 16.71 2.19
CA ARG A 251 -2.45 16.81 2.20
C ARG A 251 -3.01 16.68 0.81
N SER A 252 -4.21 16.09 0.72
CA SER A 252 -4.96 16.02 -0.53
C SER A 252 -6.45 16.29 -0.26
N ARG A 253 -7.09 17.10 -1.15
CA ARG A 253 -8.55 17.29 -1.20
C ARG A 253 -9.04 17.01 -2.61
N PHE A 254 -10.14 16.29 -2.73
CA PHE A 254 -10.64 15.78 -4.00
C PHE A 254 -12.14 15.52 -3.94
N VAL A 255 -12.77 15.45 -5.12
CA VAL A 255 -14.20 15.16 -5.27
C VAL A 255 -14.37 13.75 -5.86
N ILE A 256 -15.20 12.93 -5.20
CA ILE A 256 -15.61 11.61 -5.69
C ILE A 256 -17.12 11.63 -5.85
N ASP A 257 -17.60 11.44 -7.10
CA ASP A 257 -19.03 11.43 -7.46
C ASP A 257 -19.81 12.61 -6.84
N GLY A 258 -19.25 13.81 -6.95
CA GLY A 258 -19.86 15.07 -6.47
C GLY A 258 -19.75 15.32 -4.97
N GLN A 259 -19.02 14.49 -4.20
CA GLN A 259 -18.76 14.71 -2.78
C GLN A 259 -17.29 15.01 -2.54
N GLU A 260 -17.01 16.11 -1.84
CA GLU A 260 -15.64 16.49 -1.47
C GLU A 260 -15.17 15.75 -0.22
N TYR A 261 -13.93 15.24 -0.30
CA TYR A 261 -13.21 14.56 0.77
C TYR A 261 -11.80 15.12 0.92
N GLY A 262 -11.19 14.90 2.09
CA GLY A 262 -9.80 15.28 2.35
C GLY A 262 -9.09 14.23 3.18
N ILE A 263 -7.79 14.06 2.93
CA ILE A 263 -6.89 13.22 3.72
C ILE A 263 -5.63 14.01 4.09
N GLN A 264 -5.07 13.74 5.27
CA GLN A 264 -3.83 14.36 5.76
C GLN A 264 -2.60 13.57 5.26
N ILE A 265 -2.61 13.25 3.98
CA ILE A 265 -1.56 12.50 3.29
C ILE A 265 -1.47 13.07 1.87
N GLY A 266 -0.25 13.39 1.42
CA GLY A 266 -0.01 13.93 0.08
C GLY A 266 0.27 12.85 -0.97
N GLY A 267 0.36 13.31 -2.22
CA GLY A 267 0.71 12.46 -3.36
C GLY A 267 -0.48 11.78 -4.03
N LEU A 268 -0.44 11.77 -5.36
CA LEU A 268 -1.53 11.31 -6.22
C LEU A 268 -1.90 9.83 -5.98
N TYR A 269 -0.90 8.98 -5.75
CA TYR A 269 -1.10 7.56 -5.49
C TYR A 269 -1.91 7.29 -4.20
N ASN A 270 -1.84 8.19 -3.22
CA ASN A 270 -2.63 8.08 -1.98
C ASN A 270 -4.09 8.45 -2.20
N ILE A 271 -4.38 9.28 -3.20
CA ILE A 271 -5.76 9.58 -3.61
C ILE A 271 -6.42 8.34 -4.22
N TYR A 272 -5.70 7.50 -5.00
CA TYR A 272 -6.22 6.20 -5.44
C TYR A 272 -6.56 5.27 -4.27
N ASN A 273 -5.73 5.26 -3.23
CA ASN A 273 -5.99 4.47 -2.02
C ASN A 273 -7.25 4.97 -1.29
N ALA A 274 -7.44 6.28 -1.22
CA ALA A 274 -8.63 6.89 -0.64
C ALA A 274 -9.89 6.63 -1.48
N LEU A 275 -9.78 6.72 -2.81
CA LEU A 275 -10.88 6.39 -3.73
C LEU A 275 -11.33 4.92 -3.57
N ALA A 276 -10.38 3.99 -3.50
CA ALA A 276 -10.68 2.59 -3.22
C ALA A 276 -11.37 2.41 -1.84
N ALA A 277 -10.91 3.13 -0.81
CA ALA A 277 -11.52 3.08 0.52
C ALA A 277 -12.97 3.64 0.52
N VAL A 278 -13.24 4.72 -0.22
CA VAL A 278 -14.59 5.26 -0.43
C VAL A 278 -15.46 4.23 -1.14
N ALA A 279 -14.96 3.60 -2.20
CA ALA A 279 -15.70 2.59 -2.96
C ALA A 279 -16.08 1.39 -2.07
N ILE A 280 -15.14 0.88 -1.26
CA ILE A 280 -15.41 -0.19 -0.28
C ILE A 280 -16.48 0.24 0.73
N ALA A 281 -16.34 1.44 1.29
CA ALA A 281 -17.25 1.95 2.30
C ALA A 281 -18.68 2.10 1.74
N ARG A 282 -18.82 2.63 0.53
CA ARG A 282 -20.13 2.73 -0.17
C ARG A 282 -20.70 1.35 -0.51
N PHE A 283 -19.89 0.41 -0.97
CA PHE A 283 -20.32 -0.98 -1.19
C PHE A 283 -20.94 -1.59 0.08
N LEU A 284 -20.38 -1.28 1.25
CA LEU A 284 -20.89 -1.73 2.55
C LEU A 284 -21.98 -0.82 3.12
N GLY A 285 -22.45 0.18 2.40
CA GLY A 285 -23.59 1.03 2.76
C GLY A 285 -23.27 2.27 3.61
N ALA A 286 -21.98 2.68 3.67
CA ALA A 286 -21.62 3.93 4.34
C ALA A 286 -22.07 5.14 3.52
N ASP A 287 -22.65 6.14 4.19
CA ASP A 287 -22.96 7.42 3.58
C ASP A 287 -21.75 8.37 3.52
N SER A 288 -21.87 9.44 2.75
CA SER A 288 -20.79 10.40 2.52
C SER A 288 -20.34 11.13 3.79
N GLN A 289 -21.22 11.32 4.76
CA GLN A 289 -20.91 12.02 6.02
C GLN A 289 -20.05 11.13 6.92
N LEU A 290 -20.39 9.83 7.04
CA LEU A 290 -19.59 8.86 7.79
C LEU A 290 -18.21 8.64 7.16
N ILE A 291 -18.15 8.62 5.81
CA ILE A 291 -16.86 8.53 5.09
C ILE A 291 -15.99 9.74 5.44
N LYS A 292 -16.54 10.95 5.40
CA LYS A 292 -15.80 12.17 5.74
C LYS A 292 -15.29 12.13 7.18
N GLN A 293 -16.15 11.75 8.13
CA GLN A 293 -15.76 11.61 9.54
C GLN A 293 -14.63 10.59 9.73
N GLY A 294 -14.68 9.46 9.00
CA GLY A 294 -13.64 8.45 9.03
C GLY A 294 -12.29 8.97 8.53
N PHE A 295 -12.27 9.76 7.46
CA PHE A 295 -11.05 10.41 6.96
C PHE A 295 -10.52 11.45 7.94
N ASP A 296 -11.37 12.31 8.50
CA ASP A 296 -10.98 13.34 9.47
C ASP A 296 -10.35 12.75 10.75
N LYS A 297 -10.79 11.55 11.16
CA LYS A 297 -10.26 10.83 12.32
C LYS A 297 -9.09 9.91 11.97
N SER A 298 -8.77 9.72 10.69
CA SER A 298 -7.69 8.84 10.26
C SER A 298 -6.35 9.39 10.75
N ARG A 299 -5.58 8.51 11.41
CA ARG A 299 -4.22 8.82 11.86
C ARG A 299 -3.22 8.40 10.81
N ALA A 300 -2.01 8.94 10.92
CA ALA A 300 -0.88 8.49 10.09
C ALA A 300 -0.70 6.97 10.18
N VAL A 301 -0.58 6.33 9.02
CA VAL A 301 -0.34 4.89 8.92
C VAL A 301 1.16 4.65 8.89
N PHE A 302 1.63 3.69 9.66
CA PHE A 302 3.03 3.29 9.76
C PHE A 302 3.70 3.16 8.37
N GLY A 303 4.84 3.86 8.21
CA GLY A 303 5.63 3.85 6.97
C GLY A 303 4.93 4.46 5.74
N ARG A 304 3.77 5.09 5.93
CA ARG A 304 3.02 5.76 4.87
C ARG A 304 2.95 7.26 5.16
N GLN A 305 4.06 7.99 4.87
CA GLN A 305 4.28 9.40 5.23
C GLN A 305 4.18 9.63 6.75
N GLU A 306 4.98 8.88 7.51
CA GLU A 306 5.08 9.10 8.94
C GLU A 306 5.88 10.37 9.22
N THR A 307 5.23 11.35 9.87
CA THR A 307 5.86 12.63 10.22
C THR A 307 6.23 12.65 11.70
N PHE A 308 7.45 13.10 12.00
CA PHE A 308 8.00 13.28 13.36
C PHE A 308 9.05 14.40 13.36
N HIS A 309 9.52 14.77 14.53
CA HIS A 309 10.54 15.82 14.67
C HIS A 309 11.88 15.26 15.16
N ILE A 310 12.97 15.72 14.54
CA ILE A 310 14.34 15.52 14.99
C ILE A 310 14.88 16.92 15.34
N GLY A 311 14.96 17.24 16.64
CA GLY A 311 15.24 18.60 17.07
C GLY A 311 14.16 19.58 16.62
N ASP A 312 14.54 20.62 15.88
CA ASP A 312 13.64 21.61 15.28
C ASP A 312 13.19 21.25 13.85
N LYS A 313 13.58 20.09 13.35
CA LYS A 313 13.32 19.67 11.96
C LYS A 313 12.11 18.75 11.87
N GLU A 314 11.21 19.07 10.93
CA GLU A 314 10.12 18.19 10.54
C GLU A 314 10.63 17.12 9.56
N CYS A 315 10.48 15.85 9.91
CA CYS A 315 10.94 14.73 9.12
C CYS A 315 9.77 13.89 8.63
N THR A 316 9.80 13.48 7.37
CA THR A 316 8.80 12.57 6.78
C THR A 316 9.47 11.30 6.28
N LEU A 317 9.08 10.15 6.85
CA LEU A 317 9.57 8.83 6.48
C LEU A 317 8.58 8.15 5.54
N VAL A 318 9.08 7.70 4.39
CA VAL A 318 8.28 7.06 3.33
C VAL A 318 8.89 5.73 2.93
N LEU A 319 8.10 4.68 2.95
CA LEU A 319 8.49 3.36 2.46
C LEU A 319 8.56 3.35 0.94
N ILE A 320 9.68 2.90 0.41
CA ILE A 320 9.88 2.58 -1.01
C ILE A 320 10.31 1.11 -1.14
N LYS A 321 9.82 0.39 -2.18
CA LYS A 321 10.17 -1.03 -2.36
C LYS A 321 10.19 -1.51 -3.81
N ASN A 322 9.77 -0.67 -4.75
CA ASN A 322 9.72 -0.97 -6.17
C ASN A 322 9.79 0.33 -6.99
N PRO A 323 10.03 0.26 -8.32
CA PRO A 323 10.22 1.45 -9.15
C PRO A 323 9.06 2.44 -9.08
N VAL A 324 7.83 1.96 -9.22
CA VAL A 324 6.65 2.81 -9.23
C VAL A 324 6.44 3.48 -7.88
N GLY A 325 6.60 2.74 -6.77
CA GLY A 325 6.48 3.29 -5.43
C GLY A 325 7.54 4.36 -5.14
N ALA A 326 8.80 4.15 -5.55
CA ALA A 326 9.87 5.12 -5.39
C ALA A 326 9.62 6.38 -6.24
N THR A 327 9.26 6.23 -7.51
CA THR A 327 8.91 7.35 -8.39
C THR A 327 7.75 8.17 -7.81
N GLN A 328 6.71 7.52 -7.29
CA GLN A 328 5.57 8.22 -6.68
C GLN A 328 5.95 8.92 -5.36
N ALA A 329 6.85 8.37 -4.57
CA ALA A 329 7.40 9.05 -3.40
C ALA A 329 8.19 10.31 -3.82
N ILE A 330 8.98 10.23 -4.89
CA ILE A 330 9.73 11.36 -5.46
C ILE A 330 8.76 12.44 -5.99
N GLU A 331 7.73 12.06 -6.74
CA GLU A 331 6.69 12.98 -7.22
C GLU A 331 5.97 13.69 -6.05
N MET A 332 5.72 13.00 -4.96
CA MET A 332 5.11 13.59 -3.79
C MET A 332 6.04 14.60 -3.11
N ILE A 333 7.31 14.28 -2.89
CA ILE A 333 8.24 15.24 -2.24
C ILE A 333 8.52 16.46 -3.12
N LYS A 334 8.41 16.34 -4.44
CA LYS A 334 8.51 17.45 -5.40
C LYS A 334 7.43 18.52 -5.18
N LEU A 335 6.30 18.17 -4.56
CA LEU A 335 5.26 19.12 -4.19
C LEU A 335 5.60 19.97 -2.96
N ALA A 336 6.74 19.71 -2.28
CA ALA A 336 7.18 20.50 -1.15
C ALA A 336 7.50 21.94 -1.59
N PRO A 337 6.91 22.97 -0.93
CA PRO A 337 7.11 24.37 -1.33
C PRO A 337 8.37 25.01 -0.74
N TYR A 338 9.28 24.23 -0.20
CA TYR A 338 10.46 24.67 0.56
C TYR A 338 11.65 23.76 0.29
N PRO A 339 12.89 24.23 0.51
CA PRO A 339 14.08 23.38 0.46
C PRO A 339 14.05 22.34 1.57
N PHE A 340 14.55 21.14 1.27
CA PHE A 340 14.58 20.03 2.21
C PHE A 340 15.83 19.16 2.00
N SER A 341 16.22 18.43 3.03
CA SER A 341 17.23 17.39 2.90
C SER A 341 16.59 16.04 2.53
N LEU A 342 17.31 15.24 1.76
CA LEU A 342 16.86 13.92 1.35
C LEU A 342 17.80 12.84 1.87
N SER A 343 17.23 11.81 2.49
CA SER A 343 17.95 10.57 2.82
C SER A 343 17.31 9.42 2.07
N VAL A 344 18.12 8.60 1.39
CA VAL A 344 17.65 7.38 0.71
C VAL A 344 18.34 6.19 1.34
N LEU A 345 17.59 5.36 2.06
CA LEU A 345 18.09 4.23 2.83
C LEU A 345 17.74 2.92 2.13
N LEU A 346 18.74 2.25 1.57
CA LEU A 346 18.56 1.03 0.80
C LEU A 346 19.11 -0.19 1.55
N ASN A 347 18.24 -1.12 1.91
CA ASN A 347 18.60 -2.47 2.36
C ASN A 347 18.16 -3.49 1.29
N ALA A 348 18.74 -4.70 1.36
CA ALA A 348 18.38 -5.84 0.52
C ALA A 348 18.31 -7.11 1.38
N ASN A 349 17.62 -7.02 2.53
CA ASN A 349 17.32 -8.17 3.36
C ASN A 349 16.16 -8.98 2.73
N TYR A 350 15.96 -10.20 3.18
CA TYR A 350 14.91 -11.09 2.63
C TYR A 350 13.52 -10.43 2.58
N ALA A 351 13.19 -9.58 3.56
CA ALA A 351 11.90 -8.88 3.61
C ALA A 351 11.80 -7.69 2.65
N ASP A 352 12.94 -7.14 2.18
CA ASP A 352 12.98 -6.05 1.19
C ASP A 352 12.91 -6.57 -0.25
N GLY A 353 13.24 -7.85 -0.46
CA GLY A 353 13.68 -8.41 -1.74
C GLY A 353 15.19 -8.29 -1.91
N ILE A 354 15.83 -9.36 -2.39
CA ILE A 354 17.30 -9.41 -2.52
C ILE A 354 17.77 -8.59 -3.73
N ASP A 355 16.92 -8.50 -4.77
CA ASP A 355 17.22 -7.75 -5.99
C ASP A 355 16.97 -6.25 -5.77
N THR A 356 18.04 -5.47 -5.87
CA THR A 356 18.02 -4.00 -5.80
C THR A 356 18.01 -3.34 -7.16
N SER A 357 18.01 -4.09 -8.26
CA SER A 357 18.09 -3.54 -9.62
C SER A 357 16.93 -2.60 -9.95
N TRP A 358 15.80 -2.73 -9.26
CA TRP A 358 14.64 -1.86 -9.40
C TRP A 358 14.94 -0.36 -9.19
N ILE A 359 16.01 -0.01 -8.47
CA ILE A 359 16.38 1.41 -8.28
C ILE A 359 16.77 2.08 -9.60
N TRP A 360 17.19 1.31 -10.62
CA TRP A 360 17.55 1.84 -11.93
C TRP A 360 16.33 2.17 -12.80
N ASP A 361 15.18 1.60 -12.48
CA ASP A 361 13.91 1.83 -13.16
C ASP A 361 13.05 2.90 -12.46
N ALA A 362 13.41 3.31 -11.24
CA ALA A 362 12.79 4.43 -10.55
C ALA A 362 13.35 5.77 -11.07
N ASP A 363 12.49 6.76 -11.23
CA ASP A 363 12.83 8.06 -11.80
C ASP A 363 13.49 9.00 -10.77
N PHE A 364 14.69 8.63 -10.34
CA PHE A 364 15.52 9.48 -9.48
C PHE A 364 16.06 10.72 -10.20
N GLU A 365 16.00 10.79 -11.53
CA GLU A 365 16.41 11.94 -12.33
C GLU A 365 15.67 13.21 -11.92
N GLN A 366 14.43 13.09 -11.44
CA GLN A 366 13.62 14.22 -10.99
C GLN A 366 14.23 15.00 -9.81
N ILE A 367 15.08 14.38 -8.99
CA ILE A 367 15.71 15.04 -7.85
C ILE A 367 16.63 16.20 -8.26
N THR A 368 17.17 16.16 -9.48
CA THR A 368 18.05 17.22 -10.00
C THR A 368 17.33 18.56 -10.21
N ASN A 369 16.00 18.53 -10.29
CA ASN A 369 15.15 19.69 -10.46
C ASN A 369 14.52 20.19 -9.14
N MET A 370 14.97 19.65 -8.00
CA MET A 370 14.46 20.02 -6.67
C MET A 370 15.49 20.82 -5.89
N ASP A 371 15.02 21.64 -4.97
CA ASP A 371 15.91 22.38 -4.07
C ASP A 371 16.33 21.49 -2.88
N ILE A 372 17.30 20.63 -3.16
CA ILE A 372 17.89 19.67 -2.23
C ILE A 372 19.36 20.05 -2.03
N PRO A 373 19.76 20.66 -0.90
CA PRO A 373 21.15 21.03 -0.66
C PRO A 373 22.10 19.84 -0.50
N GLU A 374 21.63 18.75 0.10
CA GLU A 374 22.42 17.56 0.41
C GLU A 374 21.56 16.29 0.41
N ILE A 375 22.14 15.17 -0.03
CA ILE A 375 21.51 13.85 -0.03
C ILE A 375 22.36 12.87 0.78
N ASN A 376 21.70 12.14 1.70
CA ASN A 376 22.30 10.99 2.38
C ASN A 376 21.94 9.70 1.64
N ALA A 377 22.94 8.98 1.20
CA ALA A 377 22.83 7.62 0.69
C ALA A 377 23.17 6.64 1.81
N GLY A 378 22.17 5.94 2.38
CA GLY A 378 22.35 5.12 3.56
C GLY A 378 21.83 3.70 3.43
N GLY A 379 21.97 2.93 4.54
CA GLY A 379 21.56 1.54 4.61
C GLY A 379 22.67 0.55 4.24
N VAL A 380 22.35 -0.74 4.25
CA VAL A 380 23.29 -1.83 3.94
C VAL A 380 23.85 -1.73 2.50
N ARG A 381 23.01 -1.24 1.59
CA ARG A 381 23.36 -1.04 0.17
C ARG A 381 23.62 0.44 -0.17
N HIS A 382 24.19 1.20 0.78
CA HIS A 382 24.46 2.64 0.62
C HIS A 382 25.27 2.95 -0.64
N SER A 383 26.26 2.13 -0.99
CA SER A 383 27.09 2.37 -2.18
C SER A 383 26.31 2.20 -3.51
N GLU A 384 25.33 1.30 -3.54
CA GLU A 384 24.49 1.11 -4.74
C GLU A 384 23.57 2.30 -4.96
N ILE A 385 22.90 2.77 -3.92
CA ILE A 385 22.03 3.94 -4.04
C ILE A 385 22.82 5.22 -4.26
N ALA A 386 24.01 5.39 -3.65
CA ALA A 386 24.88 6.51 -3.91
C ALA A 386 25.32 6.55 -5.39
N ARG A 387 25.67 5.38 -5.96
CA ARG A 387 26.00 5.26 -7.39
C ARG A 387 24.80 5.64 -8.27
N ARG A 388 23.59 5.15 -7.92
CA ARG A 388 22.36 5.51 -8.66
C ARG A 388 22.10 7.01 -8.64
N LEU A 389 22.25 7.65 -7.48
CA LEU A 389 22.07 9.10 -7.32
C LEU A 389 23.09 9.91 -8.12
N ARG A 390 24.35 9.48 -8.17
CA ARG A 390 25.39 10.15 -9.01
C ARG A 390 25.07 10.08 -10.50
N VAL A 391 24.49 8.97 -10.97
CA VAL A 391 24.12 8.79 -12.39
C VAL A 391 22.98 9.71 -12.80
N THR A 392 22.14 10.20 -11.88
CA THR A 392 21.11 11.20 -12.21
C THR A 392 21.69 12.54 -12.66
N GLY A 393 22.97 12.81 -12.39
CA GLY A 393 23.59 14.11 -12.59
C GLY A 393 23.56 15.02 -11.35
N TYR A 394 23.05 14.54 -10.22
CA TYR A 394 23.12 15.29 -8.96
C TYR A 394 24.59 15.42 -8.50
N PRO A 395 25.02 16.60 -7.96
CA PRO A 395 26.41 16.85 -7.62
C PRO A 395 26.98 15.82 -6.63
N ALA A 396 28.06 15.14 -7.04
CA ALA A 396 28.62 14.03 -6.26
C ALA A 396 29.21 14.47 -4.89
N ASP A 397 29.68 15.69 -4.79
CA ASP A 397 30.20 16.32 -3.57
C ASP A 397 29.09 16.64 -2.54
N LYS A 398 27.83 16.64 -2.98
CA LYS A 398 26.65 16.83 -2.13
C LYS A 398 25.99 15.50 -1.72
N ILE A 399 26.58 14.35 -2.03
CA ILE A 399 26.09 13.03 -1.64
C ILE A 399 26.96 12.48 -0.54
N THR A 400 26.42 12.42 0.67
CA THR A 400 27.06 11.73 1.82
C THR A 400 26.68 10.26 1.78
N GLU A 401 27.72 9.39 1.83
CA GLU A 401 27.56 7.93 1.73
C GLU A 401 27.92 7.27 3.06
N THR A 402 26.99 6.51 3.68
CA THR A 402 27.26 5.82 4.95
C THR A 402 26.33 4.64 5.19
N SER A 403 26.87 3.55 5.77
CA SER A 403 26.07 2.43 6.28
C SER A 403 25.58 2.66 7.71
N ASN A 404 26.09 3.69 8.40
CA ASN A 404 25.79 3.96 9.80
C ASN A 404 24.57 4.87 9.95
N LEU A 405 23.46 4.31 10.44
CA LEU A 405 22.20 5.05 10.64
C LEU A 405 22.32 6.15 11.72
N GLU A 406 23.20 6.02 12.71
CA GLU A 406 23.52 7.11 13.67
C GLU A 406 24.16 8.32 12.95
N GLN A 407 24.98 8.05 11.94
CA GLN A 407 25.56 9.14 11.14
C GLN A 407 24.49 9.80 10.26
N VAL A 408 23.57 9.02 9.68
CA VAL A 408 22.42 9.57 8.95
C VAL A 408 21.60 10.48 9.86
N LEU A 409 21.27 10.01 11.08
CA LEU A 409 20.52 10.80 12.06
C LEU A 409 21.26 12.10 12.39
N LYS A 410 22.56 12.03 12.68
CA LYS A 410 23.39 13.19 12.97
C LYS A 410 23.43 14.19 11.80
N THR A 411 23.54 13.71 10.57
CA THR A 411 23.51 14.57 9.38
C THR A 411 22.16 15.31 9.28
N ILE A 412 21.03 14.61 9.49
CA ILE A 412 19.72 15.25 9.54
C ILE A 412 19.66 16.32 10.64
N GLU A 413 20.20 16.06 11.83
CA GLU A 413 20.23 17.00 12.94
C GLU A 413 21.02 18.27 12.62
N THR A 414 22.14 18.14 11.91
CA THR A 414 23.10 19.25 11.67
C THR A 414 22.84 20.05 10.39
N GLN A 415 22.01 19.56 9.48
CA GLN A 415 21.66 20.26 8.24
C GLN A 415 20.92 21.58 8.49
N GLU A 416 21.02 22.53 7.56
CA GLU A 416 20.36 23.83 7.67
C GLU A 416 18.85 23.73 7.38
N CYS A 417 18.42 22.79 6.52
CA CYS A 417 17.02 22.62 6.17
C CYS A 417 16.17 22.24 7.39
N LYS A 418 14.99 22.87 7.51
CA LYS A 418 14.00 22.58 8.56
C LYS A 418 13.13 21.35 8.24
N HIS A 419 13.22 20.86 7.01
CA HIS A 419 12.46 19.70 6.54
C HIS A 419 13.40 18.63 6.00
N ALA A 420 13.10 17.37 6.31
CA ALA A 420 13.85 16.22 5.84
C ALA A 420 12.90 15.11 5.35
N TYR A 421 13.16 14.58 4.17
CA TYR A 421 12.49 13.38 3.68
C TYR A 421 13.42 12.18 3.76
N ILE A 422 12.90 11.07 4.26
CA ILE A 422 13.62 9.80 4.37
C ILE A 422 12.87 8.75 3.54
N LEU A 423 13.41 8.40 2.39
CA LEU A 423 12.92 7.31 1.56
C LEU A 423 13.65 6.03 1.97
N ALA A 424 12.97 5.02 2.45
CA ALA A 424 13.61 3.83 2.99
C ALA A 424 12.95 2.54 2.52
N THR A 425 13.74 1.50 2.24
CA THR A 425 13.22 0.14 2.09
C THR A 425 12.73 -0.40 3.44
N TYR A 426 11.97 -1.49 3.41
CA TYR A 426 11.21 -1.94 4.59
C TYR A 426 12.10 -2.19 5.83
N THR A 427 13.19 -2.95 5.68
CA THR A 427 14.05 -3.22 6.84
C THR A 427 14.90 -2.01 7.23
N ALA A 428 15.33 -1.18 6.27
CA ALA A 428 16.02 0.08 6.57
C ALA A 428 15.09 1.04 7.35
N MET A 429 13.82 1.11 6.99
CA MET A 429 12.80 1.87 7.70
C MET A 429 12.63 1.37 9.14
N LEU A 430 12.52 0.04 9.34
CA LEU A 430 12.39 -0.55 10.67
C LEU A 430 13.60 -0.26 11.55
N GLU A 431 14.83 -0.46 11.04
CA GLU A 431 16.08 -0.21 11.74
C GLU A 431 16.21 1.27 12.10
N PHE A 432 15.90 2.18 11.17
CA PHE A 432 15.95 3.61 11.46
C PHE A 432 14.90 4.03 12.49
N ARG A 433 13.69 3.47 12.43
CA ARG A 433 12.66 3.70 13.44
C ARG A 433 13.05 3.15 14.82
N GLU A 434 13.71 2.00 14.90
CA GLU A 434 14.22 1.45 16.15
C GLU A 434 15.25 2.40 16.77
N LEU A 435 16.14 2.96 15.95
CA LEU A 435 17.07 3.99 16.36
C LEU A 435 16.35 5.23 16.92
N LEU A 436 15.37 5.76 16.17
CA LEU A 436 14.57 6.92 16.60
C LEU A 436 13.81 6.65 17.91
N ALA A 437 13.27 5.44 18.08
CA ALA A 437 12.58 5.02 19.31
C ALA A 437 13.55 4.90 20.50
N SER A 438 14.77 4.41 20.27
CA SER A 438 15.83 4.36 21.30
C SER A 438 16.25 5.75 21.80
N ARG A 439 16.13 6.77 20.93
CA ARG A 439 16.37 8.19 21.21
C ARG A 439 15.13 8.93 21.70
N GLN A 440 13.99 8.22 21.89
CA GLN A 440 12.69 8.79 22.33
C GLN A 440 12.10 9.83 21.35
N ILE A 441 12.52 9.81 20.10
CA ILE A 441 12.00 10.70 19.04
C ILE A 441 10.62 10.21 18.55
N VAL A 442 10.44 8.90 18.42
CA VAL A 442 9.16 8.28 18.06
C VAL A 442 8.76 7.23 19.11
N ARG A 443 7.47 6.87 19.15
CA ARG A 443 7.02 5.78 20.03
C ARG A 443 7.49 4.43 19.49
N LYS A 444 7.81 3.51 20.41
CA LYS A 444 8.25 2.15 20.06
C LYS A 444 7.13 1.28 19.48
N GLU A 445 5.89 1.49 19.92
CA GLU A 445 4.74 0.72 19.46
C GLU A 445 4.25 1.23 18.10
N MET A 446 4.06 0.29 17.19
CA MET A 446 3.40 0.49 15.90
C MET A 446 1.88 0.34 16.15
N ASN A 447 1.16 1.44 16.32
CA ASN A 447 -0.29 1.42 16.43
C ASN A 447 -0.95 1.48 15.06
#